data_81b4bbbed6ee0e06cc041389c02d4ff3
#
_entry.id   81b4bbbed6ee0e06cc041389c02d4ff3
#
_cell.length_a   1.000
_cell.length_b   1.000
_cell.length_c   1.000
_cell.angle_alpha   90.00
_cell.angle_beta   90.00
_cell.angle_gamma   90.00
#
_symmetry.space_group_name_H-M   'P 1'
#
loop_
_entity.id
_entity.type
_entity.pdbx_description
1 polymer ?
#
loop_
_entity_poly.entity_id
_entity_poly.type
_entity_poly.pdbx_seq_one_letter_code
_entity_poly.pdbx_strand_id
1 'polypeptide(L)'
;HGEVQTRFAKQKFERPVVEIEDNPPPKLQKWLDQRLVPKLLVATQTRIVECYADFKGELLPSTPLLSVIPAKETHLWHLLAALASPAASAWLGCIAAGTGLSQTTIRIRASMLADLPLPTSPPNWDEGAYLARKIHEETVDEQTYIRFGEVMNQAYNASSDVLLWWWLEELKKKQA
;
A
#
# COMPACT_ATOMS: atom_id res chain seq x y z
N HIS A 1 19.39 13.37 4.60
CA HIS A 1 18.54 13.90 5.65
C HIS A 1 17.30 14.51 5.00
N GLY A 2 16.23 13.77 4.86
CA GLY A 2 14.96 14.23 4.36
C GLY A 2 13.85 13.83 5.32
N GLU A 3 12.98 14.74 5.71
CA GLU A 3 11.72 14.38 6.35
C GLU A 3 10.90 13.58 5.35
N VAL A 4 10.72 12.29 5.60
CA VAL A 4 9.68 11.52 4.93
C VAL A 4 8.47 11.55 5.83
N GLN A 5 7.52 12.33 5.43
CA GLN A 5 6.18 12.21 5.94
C GLN A 5 5.62 10.90 5.39
N THR A 6 5.81 9.81 6.12
CA THR A 6 5.09 8.59 5.80
C THR A 6 3.63 8.86 6.13
N ARG A 7 2.74 8.72 5.15
CA ARG A 7 1.28 8.80 5.38
C ARG A 7 0.76 7.72 6.34
N PHE A 8 1.64 6.88 6.88
CA PHE A 8 1.36 5.78 7.80
C PHE A 8 1.32 6.17 9.27
N ALA A 9 1.76 7.39 9.63
CA ALA A 9 1.70 7.84 11.01
C ALA A 9 1.49 9.35 11.08
N LYS A 10 0.68 9.78 12.05
CA LYS A 10 0.52 11.20 12.41
C LYS A 10 1.81 11.82 12.98
N GLN A 11 2.83 11.02 13.28
CA GLN A 11 4.10 11.47 13.84
C GLN A 11 5.09 11.75 12.71
N LYS A 12 5.69 12.94 12.76
CA LYS A 12 6.88 13.25 11.99
C LYS A 12 8.03 12.42 12.57
N PHE A 13 8.46 11.42 11.83
CA PHE A 13 9.70 10.73 12.14
C PHE A 13 10.83 11.39 11.35
N GLU A 14 11.90 11.75 12.02
CA GLU A 14 13.17 11.90 11.34
C GLU A 14 13.49 10.56 10.68
N ARG A 15 13.89 10.59 9.40
CA ARG A 15 14.26 9.36 8.71
C ARG A 15 15.35 8.65 9.51
N PRO A 16 15.11 7.47 10.06
CA PRO A 16 16.20 6.65 10.54
C PRO A 16 17.04 6.27 9.33
N VAL A 17 18.26 6.79 9.28
CA VAL A 17 19.23 6.46 8.26
C VAL A 17 20.15 5.39 8.83
N VAL A 18 20.28 4.27 8.13
CA VAL A 18 21.28 3.27 8.45
C VAL A 18 22.48 3.55 7.55
N GLU A 19 23.62 3.87 8.14
CA GLU A 19 24.87 3.92 7.41
C GLU A 19 25.39 2.50 7.27
N ILE A 20 25.60 2.10 6.03
CA ILE A 20 26.12 0.79 5.68
C ILE A 20 27.55 0.98 5.27
N GLU A 21 28.46 0.22 5.87
CA GLU A 21 29.89 0.22 5.49
C GLU A 21 30.03 -0.14 4.01
N ASP A 22 31.07 0.39 3.34
CA ASP A 22 31.34 0.16 1.90
C ASP A 22 31.51 -1.33 1.56
N ASN A 23 31.96 -2.16 2.52
CA ASN A 23 32.15 -3.61 2.35
C ASN A 23 31.45 -4.36 3.50
N PRO A 24 30.12 -4.46 3.49
CA PRO A 24 29.41 -5.20 4.51
C PRO A 24 29.70 -6.71 4.41
N PRO A 25 29.60 -7.46 5.51
CA PRO A 25 29.73 -8.92 5.47
C PRO A 25 28.82 -9.54 4.41
N PRO A 26 29.24 -10.61 3.69
CA PRO A 26 28.49 -11.19 2.57
C PRO A 26 27.04 -11.55 2.89
N LYS A 27 26.78 -11.97 4.12
CA LYS A 27 25.41 -12.26 4.60
C LYS A 27 24.55 -11.00 4.68
N LEU A 28 25.12 -9.88 5.12
CA LEU A 28 24.44 -8.59 5.20
C LEU A 28 24.20 -8.04 3.78
N GLN A 29 25.23 -8.10 2.91
CA GLN A 29 25.09 -7.68 1.52
C GLN A 29 23.94 -8.43 0.82
N LYS A 30 23.92 -9.76 0.90
CA LYS A 30 22.83 -10.56 0.34
C LYS A 30 21.46 -10.18 0.90
N TRP A 31 21.39 -9.87 2.19
CA TRP A 31 20.15 -9.45 2.84
C TRP A 31 19.70 -8.08 2.31
N LEU A 32 20.62 -7.15 2.07
CA LEU A 32 20.35 -5.82 1.51
C LEU A 32 19.90 -5.93 0.06
N ASP A 33 20.61 -6.69 -0.78
CA ASP A 33 20.31 -6.89 -2.20
C ASP A 33 18.87 -7.41 -2.41
N GLN A 34 18.39 -8.26 -1.49
CA GLN A 34 17.04 -8.80 -1.55
C GLN A 34 15.95 -7.78 -1.14
N ARG A 35 16.33 -6.67 -0.49
CA ARG A 35 15.39 -5.69 0.08
C ARG A 35 15.46 -4.32 -0.54
N LEU A 36 16.63 -3.93 -1.07
CA LEU A 36 16.83 -2.69 -1.81
C LEU A 36 16.46 -2.92 -3.29
N VAL A 37 15.21 -3.28 -3.50
CA VAL A 37 14.59 -3.49 -4.82
C VAL A 37 13.25 -2.76 -4.86
N PRO A 38 12.72 -2.43 -6.04
CA PRO A 38 11.38 -1.88 -6.19
C PRO A 38 10.33 -2.77 -5.53
N LYS A 39 9.52 -2.20 -4.64
CA LYS A 39 8.55 -2.93 -3.83
C LYS A 39 7.43 -2.05 -3.31
N LEU A 40 6.38 -2.68 -2.81
CA LEU A 40 5.37 -2.01 -2.00
C LEU A 40 5.62 -2.30 -0.52
N LEU A 41 5.47 -1.28 0.30
CA LEU A 41 5.44 -1.37 1.74
C LEU A 41 4.00 -1.28 2.21
N VAL A 42 3.53 -2.29 2.95
CA VAL A 42 2.15 -2.40 3.41
C VAL A 42 2.10 -2.36 4.93
N ALA A 43 1.30 -1.47 5.49
CA ALA A 43 1.09 -1.40 6.93
C ALA A 43 0.34 -2.64 7.43
N THR A 44 0.83 -3.24 8.52
CA THR A 44 0.20 -4.46 9.07
C THR A 44 -0.95 -4.18 10.01
N GLN A 45 -1.09 -2.94 10.50
CA GLN A 45 -2.14 -2.54 11.43
C GLN A 45 -2.80 -1.27 10.94
N THR A 46 -4.02 -1.40 10.47
CA THR A 46 -4.70 -0.31 9.77
C THR A 46 -6.21 -0.53 9.75
N ARG A 47 -6.99 0.48 9.36
CA ARG A 47 -8.44 0.39 9.15
C ARG A 47 -8.78 0.02 7.72
N ILE A 48 -8.04 0.62 6.77
CA ILE A 48 -8.06 0.30 5.34
C ILE A 48 -6.64 0.02 4.92
N VAL A 49 -6.43 -0.67 3.82
CA VAL A 49 -5.07 -1.00 3.36
C VAL A 49 -4.27 0.26 3.06
N GLU A 50 -3.12 0.38 3.67
CA GLU A 50 -2.17 1.45 3.47
C GLU A 50 -0.91 0.91 2.82
N CYS A 51 -0.62 1.43 1.63
CA CYS A 51 0.53 1.03 0.84
C CYS A 51 1.37 2.23 0.44
N TYR A 52 2.67 2.02 0.35
CA TYR A 52 3.63 2.96 -0.19
C TYR A 52 4.48 2.27 -1.26
N ALA A 53 4.68 2.91 -2.42
CA ALA A 53 5.54 2.38 -3.47
C ALA A 53 6.97 2.90 -3.31
N ASP A 54 7.88 2.03 -2.94
CA ASP A 54 9.32 2.25 -3.02
C ASP A 54 9.80 1.85 -4.42
N PHE A 55 9.51 2.68 -5.42
CA PHE A 55 9.80 2.37 -6.82
C PHE A 55 11.29 2.46 -7.16
N LYS A 56 12.10 3.10 -6.30
CA LYS A 56 13.57 3.14 -6.45
C LYS A 56 14.28 2.03 -5.71
N GLY A 57 13.59 1.33 -4.80
CA GLY A 57 14.21 0.30 -3.98
C GLY A 57 15.19 0.83 -2.94
N GLU A 58 14.96 2.03 -2.42
CA GLU A 58 15.88 2.72 -1.50
C GLU A 58 15.52 2.50 -0.02
N LEU A 59 14.35 1.95 0.27
CA LEU A 59 13.83 1.82 1.63
C LEU A 59 14.04 0.42 2.19
N LEU A 60 14.59 0.34 3.39
CA LEU A 60 14.63 -0.90 4.16
C LEU A 60 13.35 -1.02 5.00
N PRO A 61 12.57 -2.08 4.81
CA PRO A 61 11.36 -2.28 5.59
C PRO A 61 11.69 -2.59 7.05
N SER A 62 10.95 -1.95 7.96
CA SER A 62 11.01 -2.20 9.40
C SER A 62 9.65 -2.68 9.89
N THR A 63 9.63 -3.44 10.98
CA THR A 63 8.39 -3.81 11.66
C THR A 63 7.64 -2.54 12.11
N PRO A 64 6.35 -2.41 11.87
CA PRO A 64 5.37 -3.44 11.45
C PRO A 64 4.96 -3.34 9.96
N LEU A 65 5.87 -3.37 9.04
CA LEU A 65 5.60 -3.32 7.59
C LEU A 65 5.77 -4.70 6.95
N LEU A 66 4.97 -4.98 5.92
CA LEU A 66 5.16 -6.08 4.97
C LEU A 66 5.71 -5.51 3.66
N SER A 67 6.57 -6.29 3.00
CA SER A 67 7.06 -5.98 1.66
C SER A 67 6.39 -6.87 0.63
N VAL A 68 5.86 -6.26 -0.44
CA VAL A 68 5.35 -6.97 -1.61
C VAL A 68 6.27 -6.63 -2.78
N ILE A 69 7.04 -7.62 -3.23
CA ILE A 69 7.97 -7.47 -4.35
C ILE A 69 7.28 -8.01 -5.60
N PRO A 70 7.03 -7.18 -6.63
CA PRO A 70 6.39 -7.64 -7.85
C PRO A 70 7.33 -8.58 -8.62
N ALA A 71 6.78 -9.63 -9.24
CA ALA A 71 7.55 -10.52 -10.11
C ALA A 71 8.13 -9.81 -11.34
N LYS A 72 7.49 -8.73 -11.76
CA LYS A 72 7.97 -7.78 -12.78
C LYS A 72 7.78 -6.36 -12.27
N GLU A 73 8.79 -5.52 -12.36
CA GLU A 73 8.75 -4.12 -11.90
C GLU A 73 7.60 -3.32 -12.56
N THR A 74 7.29 -3.64 -13.81
CA THR A 74 6.18 -3.02 -14.54
C THR A 74 4.83 -3.22 -13.87
N HIS A 75 4.69 -4.21 -12.99
CA HIS A 75 3.44 -4.46 -12.25
C HIS A 75 3.34 -3.73 -10.91
N LEU A 76 4.35 -2.92 -10.53
CA LEU A 76 4.37 -2.24 -9.23
C LEU A 76 3.12 -1.37 -9.02
N TRP A 77 2.78 -0.56 -10.00
CA TRP A 77 1.63 0.36 -9.92
C TRP A 77 0.30 -0.37 -9.97
N HIS A 78 0.21 -1.46 -10.72
CA HIS A 78 -0.97 -2.33 -10.74
C HIS A 78 -1.21 -2.99 -9.38
N LEU A 79 -0.15 -3.49 -8.74
CA LEU A 79 -0.25 -4.05 -7.40
C LEU A 79 -0.57 -2.98 -6.35
N LEU A 80 0.01 -1.77 -6.49
CA LEU A 80 -0.37 -0.65 -5.62
C LEU A 80 -1.86 -0.34 -5.75
N ALA A 81 -2.38 -0.23 -6.97
CA ALA A 81 -3.79 0.03 -7.22
C ALA A 81 -4.68 -1.07 -6.63
N ALA A 82 -4.32 -2.34 -6.85
CA ALA A 82 -5.07 -3.46 -6.32
C ALA A 82 -5.13 -3.41 -4.78
N LEU A 83 -3.99 -3.27 -4.11
CA LEU A 83 -3.90 -3.26 -2.65
C LEU A 83 -4.56 -2.03 -2.01
N ALA A 84 -4.37 -0.84 -2.58
CA ALA A 84 -4.91 0.41 -2.03
C ALA A 84 -6.42 0.60 -2.32
N SER A 85 -7.04 -0.30 -3.07
CA SER A 85 -8.45 -0.19 -3.50
C SER A 85 -9.45 -0.33 -2.35
N PRO A 86 -10.67 0.22 -2.51
CA PRO A 86 -11.77 -0.02 -1.59
C PRO A 86 -12.11 -1.51 -1.47
N ALA A 87 -12.15 -2.24 -2.61
CA ALA A 87 -12.48 -3.66 -2.66
C ALA A 87 -11.48 -4.51 -1.86
N ALA A 88 -10.17 -4.29 -2.03
CA ALA A 88 -9.15 -4.98 -1.25
C ALA A 88 -9.25 -4.67 0.25
N SER A 89 -9.50 -3.41 0.60
CA SER A 89 -9.68 -3.00 1.99
C SER A 89 -10.88 -3.68 2.65
N ALA A 90 -12.01 -3.78 1.95
CA ALA A 90 -13.19 -4.48 2.44
C ALA A 90 -12.95 -5.99 2.56
N TRP A 91 -12.35 -6.61 1.55
CA TRP A 91 -12.04 -8.04 1.57
C TRP A 91 -11.12 -8.40 2.73
N LEU A 92 -10.01 -7.66 2.91
CA LEU A 92 -9.10 -7.84 4.04
C LEU A 92 -9.79 -7.53 5.37
N GLY A 93 -10.68 -6.54 5.42
CA GLY A 93 -11.50 -6.24 6.58
C GLY A 93 -12.36 -7.42 7.01
N CYS A 94 -12.97 -8.13 6.05
CA CYS A 94 -13.79 -9.31 6.34
C CYS A 94 -12.96 -10.48 6.89
N ILE A 95 -11.82 -10.82 6.26
CA ILE A 95 -11.01 -11.98 6.67
C ILE A 95 -10.14 -11.72 7.91
N ALA A 96 -9.83 -10.45 8.19
CA ALA A 96 -9.02 -10.04 9.33
C ALA A 96 -9.85 -9.43 10.48
N ALA A 97 -11.17 -9.54 10.43
CA ALA A 97 -12.05 -9.01 11.48
C ALA A 97 -11.67 -9.57 12.85
N GLY A 98 -11.59 -8.69 13.85
CA GLY A 98 -11.25 -9.06 15.24
C GLY A 98 -9.76 -9.40 15.48
N THR A 99 -8.88 -9.26 14.47
CA THR A 99 -7.44 -9.55 14.64
C THR A 99 -6.61 -8.32 15.02
N GLY A 100 -7.18 -7.13 14.96
CA GLY A 100 -6.50 -5.86 15.27
C GLY A 100 -6.26 -5.64 16.75
N LEU A 101 -5.37 -4.70 17.06
CA LEU A 101 -5.10 -4.24 18.44
C LEU A 101 -6.19 -3.33 19.00
N SER A 102 -7.10 -2.86 18.16
CA SER A 102 -8.29 -2.08 18.56
C SER A 102 -9.52 -2.57 17.80
N GLN A 103 -10.70 -2.19 18.27
CA GLN A 103 -11.98 -2.57 17.63
C GLN A 103 -12.12 -2.07 16.19
N THR A 104 -11.36 -1.05 15.82
CA THR A 104 -11.46 -0.38 14.51
C THR A 104 -10.31 -0.70 13.56
N THR A 105 -9.33 -1.51 13.99
CA THR A 105 -8.18 -1.90 13.17
C THR A 105 -8.19 -3.39 12.86
N ILE A 106 -7.60 -3.73 11.74
CA ILE A 106 -7.32 -5.11 11.34
C ILE A 106 -5.81 -5.36 11.38
N ARG A 107 -5.42 -6.62 11.57
CA ARG A 107 -4.02 -7.04 11.45
C ARG A 107 -3.82 -7.84 10.17
N ILE A 108 -3.13 -7.23 9.21
CA ILE A 108 -2.81 -7.85 7.92
C ILE A 108 -1.59 -8.76 8.08
N ARG A 109 -1.67 -9.96 7.54
CA ARG A 109 -0.60 -10.95 7.46
C ARG A 109 -0.20 -11.20 6.02
N ALA A 110 1.05 -11.64 5.77
CA ALA A 110 1.55 -11.90 4.43
C ALA A 110 0.70 -12.93 3.65
N SER A 111 0.19 -13.97 4.32
CA SER A 111 -0.70 -14.95 3.70
C SER A 111 -2.01 -14.32 3.18
N MET A 112 -2.58 -13.37 3.94
CA MET A 112 -3.79 -12.66 3.49
C MET A 112 -3.54 -11.83 2.23
N LEU A 113 -2.36 -11.20 2.11
CA LEU A 113 -1.99 -10.47 0.89
C LEU A 113 -1.76 -11.41 -0.30
N ALA A 114 -1.20 -12.60 -0.04
CA ALA A 114 -0.98 -13.60 -1.08
C ALA A 114 -2.30 -14.19 -1.62
N ASP A 115 -3.33 -14.27 -0.76
CA ASP A 115 -4.65 -14.79 -1.10
C ASP A 115 -5.60 -13.71 -1.65
N LEU A 116 -5.17 -12.44 -1.72
CA LEU A 116 -6.01 -11.35 -2.23
C LEU A 116 -6.38 -11.60 -3.69
N PRO A 117 -7.67 -11.62 -4.03
CA PRO A 117 -8.09 -11.68 -5.42
C PRO A 117 -7.53 -10.50 -6.23
N LEU A 118 -7.14 -10.74 -7.47
CA LEU A 118 -6.71 -9.69 -8.38
C LEU A 118 -7.89 -9.13 -9.19
N PRO A 119 -7.81 -7.87 -9.65
CA PRO A 119 -8.81 -7.28 -10.52
C PRO A 119 -9.00 -8.12 -11.79
N THR A 120 -10.25 -8.22 -12.27
CA THR A 120 -10.62 -9.04 -13.43
C THR A 120 -10.84 -8.24 -14.71
N SER A 121 -10.90 -6.90 -14.63
CA SER A 121 -11.05 -6.00 -15.78
C SER A 121 -9.73 -5.28 -16.09
N PRO A 122 -8.95 -5.73 -17.09
CA PRO A 122 -7.66 -5.10 -17.43
C PRO A 122 -7.74 -3.60 -17.71
N PRO A 123 -8.70 -3.07 -18.52
CA PRO A 123 -8.75 -1.63 -18.78
C PRO A 123 -8.94 -0.77 -17.53
N ASN A 124 -9.83 -1.21 -16.62
CA ASN A 124 -10.05 -0.52 -15.36
C ASN A 124 -8.83 -0.65 -14.42
N TRP A 125 -8.14 -1.80 -14.46
CA TRP A 125 -6.93 -1.97 -13.66
C TRP A 125 -5.77 -1.11 -14.17
N ASP A 126 -5.62 -0.96 -15.50
CA ASP A 126 -4.62 -0.07 -16.12
C ASP A 126 -4.89 1.40 -15.73
N GLU A 127 -6.14 1.86 -15.81
CA GLU A 127 -6.54 3.20 -15.34
C GLU A 127 -6.29 3.36 -13.84
N GLY A 128 -6.64 2.35 -13.05
CA GLY A 128 -6.38 2.31 -11.60
C GLY A 128 -4.89 2.41 -11.28
N ALA A 129 -4.03 1.73 -12.02
CA ALA A 129 -2.57 1.80 -11.86
C ALA A 129 -2.03 3.21 -12.18
N TYR A 130 -2.52 3.83 -13.23
CA TYR A 130 -2.20 5.23 -13.56
C TYR A 130 -2.61 6.19 -12.45
N LEU A 131 -3.84 6.08 -11.95
CA LEU A 131 -4.33 6.94 -10.86
C LEU A 131 -3.59 6.70 -9.54
N ALA A 132 -3.28 5.45 -9.21
CA ALA A 132 -2.51 5.10 -8.02
C ALA A 132 -1.10 5.72 -8.07
N ARG A 133 -0.45 5.69 -9.23
CA ARG A 133 0.82 6.37 -9.45
C ARG A 133 0.70 7.87 -9.25
N LYS A 134 -0.29 8.49 -9.88
CA LYS A 134 -0.54 9.94 -9.75
C LYS A 134 -0.76 10.34 -8.28
N ILE A 135 -1.61 9.61 -7.55
CA ILE A 135 -1.86 9.84 -6.11
C ILE A 135 -0.57 9.69 -5.27
N HIS A 136 0.32 8.79 -5.69
CA HIS A 136 1.57 8.53 -4.98
C HIS A 136 2.62 9.63 -5.23
N GLU A 137 2.76 10.08 -6.48
CA GLU A 137 3.82 11.01 -6.92
C GLU A 137 3.42 12.49 -6.76
N GLU A 138 2.11 12.81 -6.78
CA GLU A 138 1.61 14.19 -6.84
C GLU A 138 0.69 14.53 -5.66
N THR A 139 0.49 15.83 -5.45
CA THR A 139 -0.62 16.30 -4.62
C THR A 139 -1.86 16.36 -5.49
N VAL A 140 -2.87 15.58 -5.14
CA VAL A 140 -4.12 15.46 -5.90
C VAL A 140 -5.32 15.93 -5.10
N ASP A 141 -6.40 16.28 -5.79
CA ASP A 141 -7.69 16.64 -5.23
C ASP A 141 -8.51 15.41 -4.78
N GLU A 142 -9.59 15.67 -4.04
CA GLU A 142 -10.52 14.62 -3.58
C GLU A 142 -11.15 13.86 -4.76
N GLN A 143 -11.39 14.54 -5.88
CA GLN A 143 -12.01 13.95 -7.06
C GLN A 143 -11.14 12.84 -7.67
N THR A 144 -9.83 12.98 -7.59
CA THR A 144 -8.89 11.93 -8.05
C THR A 144 -9.00 10.66 -7.19
N TYR A 145 -9.18 10.80 -5.87
CA TYR A 145 -9.42 9.64 -4.99
C TYR A 145 -10.77 8.97 -5.27
N ILE A 146 -11.83 9.76 -5.50
CA ILE A 146 -13.15 9.25 -5.88
C ILE A 146 -13.03 8.44 -7.16
N ARG A 147 -12.44 9.02 -8.21
CA ARG A 147 -12.24 8.34 -9.50
C ARG A 147 -11.43 7.05 -9.36
N PHE A 148 -10.35 7.07 -8.58
CA PHE A 148 -9.56 5.88 -8.30
C PHE A 148 -10.42 4.77 -7.66
N GLY A 149 -11.19 5.11 -6.64
CA GLY A 149 -12.05 4.14 -5.95
C GLY A 149 -13.13 3.55 -6.87
N GLU A 150 -13.78 4.37 -7.70
CA GLU A 150 -14.77 3.94 -8.69
C GLU A 150 -14.18 2.95 -9.70
N VAL A 151 -13.06 3.33 -10.31
CA VAL A 151 -12.37 2.51 -11.31
C VAL A 151 -11.92 1.18 -10.72
N MET A 152 -11.35 1.20 -9.52
CA MET A 152 -10.91 -0.03 -8.88
C MET A 152 -12.08 -0.92 -8.42
N ASN A 153 -13.20 -0.35 -7.98
CA ASN A 153 -14.40 -1.12 -7.69
C ASN A 153 -14.94 -1.79 -8.98
N GLN A 154 -14.94 -1.08 -10.11
CA GLN A 154 -15.29 -1.66 -11.41
C GLN A 154 -14.29 -2.75 -11.82
N ALA A 155 -12.99 -2.56 -11.59
CA ALA A 155 -11.96 -3.56 -11.90
C ALA A 155 -12.17 -4.88 -11.13
N TYR A 156 -12.73 -4.81 -9.93
CA TYR A 156 -13.07 -5.96 -9.08
C TYR A 156 -14.50 -6.49 -9.28
N ASN A 157 -15.32 -5.88 -10.16
CA ASN A 157 -16.77 -6.12 -10.22
C ASN A 157 -17.48 -5.94 -8.87
N ALA A 158 -16.99 -5.02 -8.05
CA ALA A 158 -17.49 -4.72 -6.71
C ALA A 158 -18.11 -3.32 -6.63
N SER A 159 -18.78 -2.87 -7.68
CA SER A 159 -19.38 -1.54 -7.77
C SER A 159 -20.42 -1.34 -6.67
N SER A 160 -20.14 -0.46 -5.72
CA SER A 160 -21.01 -0.14 -4.59
C SER A 160 -20.67 1.26 -4.08
N ASP A 161 -21.68 2.14 -4.10
CA ASP A 161 -21.56 3.50 -3.56
C ASP A 161 -21.26 3.49 -2.06
N VAL A 162 -21.81 2.52 -1.33
CA VAL A 162 -21.57 2.36 0.11
C VAL A 162 -20.11 1.98 0.38
N LEU A 163 -19.53 1.09 -0.43
CA LEU A 163 -18.14 0.69 -0.31
C LEU A 163 -17.19 1.86 -0.58
N LEU A 164 -17.45 2.62 -1.64
CA LEU A 164 -16.69 3.80 -2.00
C LEU A 164 -16.78 4.87 -0.91
N TRP A 165 -17.99 5.18 -0.46
CA TRP A 165 -18.22 6.13 0.61
C TRP A 165 -17.47 5.76 1.89
N TRP A 166 -17.61 4.51 2.36
CA TRP A 166 -16.92 4.03 3.55
C TRP A 166 -15.39 4.19 3.44
N TRP A 167 -14.83 3.82 2.31
CA TRP A 167 -13.38 3.90 2.09
C TRP A 167 -12.89 5.35 2.09
N LEU A 168 -13.63 6.28 1.46
CA LEU A 168 -13.31 7.71 1.47
C LEU A 168 -13.39 8.31 2.87
N GLU A 169 -14.37 7.94 3.67
CA GLU A 169 -14.49 8.39 5.06
C GLU A 169 -13.30 7.89 5.91
N GLU A 170 -12.84 6.67 5.72
CA GLU A 170 -11.66 6.17 6.42
C GLU A 170 -10.37 6.87 5.95
N LEU A 171 -10.25 7.26 4.68
CA LEU A 171 -9.14 8.09 4.19
C LEU A 171 -9.12 9.47 4.85
N LYS A 172 -10.26 10.15 4.95
CA LYS A 172 -10.39 11.48 5.58
C LYS A 172 -9.94 11.47 7.04
N LYS A 173 -10.32 10.44 7.80
CA LYS A 173 -9.91 10.29 9.21
C LYS A 173 -8.39 10.19 9.41
N LYS A 174 -7.65 9.85 8.36
CA LYS A 174 -6.17 9.74 8.41
C LYS A 174 -5.49 11.05 8.05
N GLN A 175 -6.15 11.90 7.29
CA GLN A 175 -5.62 13.20 6.89
C GLN A 175 -5.88 14.29 7.94
N ALA A 176 -6.82 14.08 8.83
CA ALA A 176 -7.15 14.96 9.98
C ALA A 176 -6.25 14.66 11.19
#